data_85b991ce01a9228db834bdaaa593b68a
#
_entry.id   85b991ce01a9228db834bdaaa593b68a
#
_cell.length_a   1.000
_cell.length_b   1.000
_cell.length_c   1.000
_cell.angle_alpha   90.00
_cell.angle_beta   90.00
_cell.angle_gamma   90.00
#
_symmetry.space_group_name_H-M   'P 1'
#
loop_
_entity.id
_entity.type
_entity.pdbx_description
1 polymer ?
#
loop_
_entity_poly.entity_id
_entity_poly.type
_entity_poly.pdbx_seq_one_letter_code
_entity_poly.pdbx_strand_id
1 'polypeptide(L)' 'MACANILPQIASVFRWEGIVTEAEEAGVLFKTSGELLDRAVGRLAQLHPYDTPAVLCWHADAAPPATFAWLAEQTRLLSS' A
#
# COMPACT_ATOMS: atom_id res chain seq x y z
N MET A 1 10.06 0.45 -2.30
CA MET A 1 9.32 -0.21 -1.20
C MET A 1 10.27 -0.90 -0.24
N ALA A 2 10.08 -0.71 1.04
CA ALA A 2 10.89 -1.38 2.05
C ALA A 2 10.34 -2.75 2.40
N CYS A 3 9.03 -2.91 2.45
CA CYS A 3 8.44 -4.21 2.72
C CYS A 3 6.99 -4.28 2.25
N ALA A 4 6.52 -5.52 2.09
CA ALA A 4 5.12 -5.82 1.82
C ALA A 4 4.65 -6.90 2.78
N ASN A 5 3.52 -6.65 3.43
CA ASN A 5 2.84 -7.65 4.23
C ASN A 5 1.62 -8.11 3.46
N ILE A 6 1.49 -9.40 3.27
CA ILE A 6 0.45 -9.98 2.44
C ILE A 6 -0.55 -10.72 3.33
N LEU A 7 -1.82 -10.38 3.20
CA LEU A 7 -2.91 -11.06 3.86
C LEU A 7 -3.67 -11.84 2.78
N PRO A 8 -3.43 -13.16 2.69
CA PRO A 8 -3.87 -13.93 1.52
C PRO A 8 -5.38 -14.12 1.41
N GLN A 9 -6.11 -14.04 2.52
CA GLN A 9 -7.54 -14.28 2.54
C GLN A 9 -8.22 -13.22 3.38
N ILE A 10 -8.89 -12.29 2.71
CA ILE A 10 -9.71 -11.26 3.34
C ILE A 10 -11.14 -11.43 2.83
N ALA A 11 -12.09 -11.57 3.75
CA ALA A 11 -13.49 -11.51 3.41
C ALA A 11 -13.87 -10.03 3.28
N SER A 12 -14.18 -9.60 2.09
CA SER A 12 -14.53 -8.22 1.81
C SER A 12 -16.02 -8.08 1.54
N VAL A 13 -16.63 -7.09 2.16
CA VAL A 13 -18.01 -6.70 1.88
C VAL A 13 -17.96 -5.24 1.42
N PHE A 14 -18.45 -4.98 0.22
CA PHE A 14 -18.36 -3.65 -0.35
C PHE A 14 -19.60 -3.31 -1.17
N ARG A 15 -19.76 -2.04 -1.41
CA ARG A 15 -20.83 -1.53 -2.24
C ARG A 15 -20.26 -1.04 -3.56
N TRP A 16 -20.80 -1.55 -4.63
CA TRP A 16 -20.41 -1.17 -5.98
C TRP A 16 -21.67 -0.99 -6.83
N GLU A 17 -21.80 0.16 -7.46
CA GLU A 17 -22.96 0.50 -8.29
C GLU A 17 -24.31 0.27 -7.57
N GLY A 18 -24.35 0.62 -6.28
CA GLY A 18 -25.55 0.49 -5.45
C GLY A 18 -25.83 -0.92 -4.93
N ILE A 19 -25.01 -1.89 -5.26
CA ILE A 19 -25.17 -3.28 -4.84
C ILE A 19 -24.12 -3.65 -3.80
N VAL A 20 -24.55 -4.29 -2.71
CA VAL A 20 -23.65 -4.83 -1.70
C VAL A 20 -23.14 -6.18 -2.19
N THR A 21 -21.85 -6.33 -2.26
CA THR A 21 -21.18 -7.51 -2.80
C THR A 21 -20.19 -8.06 -1.79
N GLU A 22 -20.05 -9.38 -1.76
CA GLU A 22 -19.04 -10.06 -0.97
C GLU A 22 -18.01 -10.68 -1.91
N ALA A 23 -16.74 -10.61 -1.52
CA ALA A 23 -15.66 -11.23 -2.27
C ALA A 23 -14.58 -11.70 -1.33
N GLU A 24 -13.83 -12.71 -1.75
CA GLU A 24 -12.61 -13.12 -1.09
C GLU A 24 -11.43 -12.48 -1.84
N GLU A 25 -10.60 -11.77 -1.10
CA GLU A 25 -9.52 -10.99 -1.70
C GLU A 25 -8.21 -11.21 -0.94
N ALA A 26 -7.11 -10.80 -1.56
CA ALA A 26 -5.83 -10.63 -0.87
C ALA A 26 -5.63 -9.15 -0.59
N GLY A 27 -5.18 -8.84 0.62
CA GLY A 27 -4.77 -7.50 0.98
C GLY A 27 -3.26 -7.41 1.02
N VAL A 28 -2.70 -6.26 0.64
CA VAL A 28 -1.27 -6.03 0.74
C VAL A 28 -1.03 -4.68 1.41
N LEU A 29 -0.21 -4.69 2.45
CA LEU A 29 0.24 -3.49 3.13
C LEU A 29 1.69 -3.26 2.74
N PHE A 30 1.94 -2.19 1.98
CA PHE A 30 3.28 -1.78 1.61
C PHE A 30 3.80 -0.74 2.58
N LYS A 31 5.09 -0.80 2.87
CA LYS A 31 5.76 0.19 3.71
C LYS A 31 6.86 0.86 2.90
N THR A 32 6.87 2.18 2.93
CA THR A 32 7.84 2.98 2.20
C THR A 32 8.11 4.29 2.94
N SER A 33 9.06 5.07 2.46
CA SER A 33 9.31 6.40 3.00
C SER A 33 8.23 7.39 2.53
N GLY A 34 7.97 8.43 3.33
CA GLY A 34 6.99 9.44 2.99
C GLY A 34 7.28 10.15 1.66
N GLU A 35 8.55 10.31 1.31
CA GLU A 35 8.97 10.94 0.06
C GLU A 35 8.51 10.17 -1.18
N LEU A 36 8.34 8.86 -1.06
CA LEU A 36 7.96 7.99 -2.18
C LEU A 36 6.47 7.66 -2.21
N LEU A 37 5.69 8.20 -1.29
CA LEU A 37 4.31 7.79 -1.10
C LEU A 37 3.46 8.02 -2.34
N ASP A 38 3.50 9.22 -2.92
CA ASP A 38 2.72 9.55 -4.11
C ASP A 38 3.11 8.68 -5.31
N ARG A 39 4.40 8.45 -5.49
CA ARG A 39 4.90 7.58 -6.57
C ARG A 39 4.44 6.15 -6.38
N ALA A 40 4.47 5.67 -5.14
CA ALA A 40 4.03 4.32 -4.82
C ALA A 40 2.54 4.14 -5.11
N VAL A 41 1.70 5.08 -4.69
CA VAL A 41 0.26 5.04 -4.94
C VAL A 41 -0.03 5.05 -6.44
N GLY A 42 0.62 5.93 -7.19
CA GLY A 42 0.44 5.99 -8.64
C GLY A 42 0.84 4.70 -9.33
N ARG A 43 1.96 4.11 -8.93
CA ARG A 43 2.43 2.87 -9.53
C ARG A 43 1.55 1.68 -9.18
N LEU A 44 1.11 1.59 -7.94
CA LEU A 44 0.18 0.53 -7.51
C LEU A 44 -1.14 0.62 -8.28
N ALA A 45 -1.67 1.82 -8.45
CA ALA A 45 -2.90 2.01 -9.22
C ALA A 45 -2.75 1.54 -10.67
N GLN A 46 -1.59 1.81 -11.29
CA GLN A 46 -1.30 1.35 -12.65
C GLN A 46 -1.23 -0.17 -12.77
N LEU A 47 -0.68 -0.83 -11.75
CA LEU A 47 -0.47 -2.27 -11.74
C LEU A 47 -1.70 -3.05 -11.31
N HIS A 48 -2.66 -2.38 -10.68
CA HIS A 48 -3.85 -3.05 -10.18
C HIS A 48 -4.77 -3.45 -11.33
N PRO A 49 -5.34 -4.68 -11.30
CA PRO A 49 -6.16 -5.17 -12.41
C PRO A 49 -7.54 -4.55 -12.54
N TYR A 50 -8.01 -3.83 -11.53
CA TYR A 50 -9.33 -3.22 -11.54
C TYR A 50 -9.30 -1.79 -12.09
N ASP A 51 -10.39 -1.37 -12.75
CA ASP A 51 -10.52 -0.01 -13.26
C ASP A 51 -10.49 1.03 -12.15
N THR A 52 -11.08 0.70 -11.00
CA THR A 52 -11.08 1.56 -9.81
C THR A 52 -10.45 0.80 -8.65
N PRO A 53 -9.12 0.81 -8.55
CA PRO A 53 -8.45 0.08 -7.48
C PRO A 53 -8.64 0.75 -6.13
N ALA A 54 -8.85 -0.07 -5.09
CA ALA A 54 -8.91 0.41 -3.71
C ALA A 54 -7.49 0.59 -3.16
N VAL A 55 -6.83 1.64 -3.59
CA VAL A 55 -5.48 1.98 -3.14
C VAL A 55 -5.56 3.22 -2.27
N LEU A 56 -5.20 3.08 -1.01
CA LEU A 56 -5.18 4.15 -0.03
C LEU A 56 -3.80 4.23 0.59
N CYS A 57 -3.41 5.40 0.99
CA CYS A 57 -2.18 5.55 1.76
C CYS A 57 -2.39 6.51 2.92
N TRP A 58 -1.54 6.38 3.91
CA TRP A 58 -1.52 7.30 5.05
C TRP A 58 -0.12 7.33 5.65
N HIS A 59 0.17 8.42 6.34
CA HIS A 59 1.41 8.56 7.06
C HIS A 59 1.27 7.97 8.45
N ALA A 60 2.31 7.28 8.90
CA ALA A 60 2.38 6.86 10.30
C ALA A 60 2.66 8.10 11.17
N ASP A 61 1.88 8.28 12.22
CA ASP A 61 2.07 9.43 13.12
C ASP A 61 3.35 9.33 13.93
N ALA A 62 3.77 8.11 14.28
CA ALA A 62 4.94 7.87 15.09
C ALA A 62 5.52 6.49 14.84
N ALA A 63 6.80 6.38 15.03
CA ALA A 63 7.53 5.11 15.04
C ALA A 63 8.84 5.30 15.81
N PRO A 64 9.44 4.22 16.32
CA PRO A 64 10.77 4.32 16.90
C PRO A 64 11.78 4.83 15.88
N PRO A 65 12.82 5.58 16.31
CA PRO A 65 13.82 6.10 15.38
C PRO A 65 14.47 5.02 14.50
N ALA A 66 14.69 3.84 15.04
CA ALA A 66 15.27 2.72 14.27
C ALA A 66 14.37 2.30 13.10
N THR A 67 13.05 2.36 13.27
CA THR A 67 12.11 2.04 12.20
C THR A 67 12.18 3.07 11.07
N PHE A 68 12.22 4.35 11.40
CA PHE A 68 12.37 5.42 10.40
C PHE A 68 13.70 5.29 9.67
N ALA A 69 14.80 5.01 10.39
CA ALA A 69 16.10 4.83 9.78
C ALA A 69 16.12 3.64 8.81
N TRP A 70 15.50 2.54 9.20
CA TRP A 70 15.37 1.36 8.35
C TRP A 70 14.56 1.66 7.08
N LEU A 71 13.42 2.34 7.20
CA LEU A 71 12.62 2.73 6.05
C LEU A 71 13.40 3.63 5.09
N ALA A 72 14.10 4.62 5.62
CA ALA A 72 14.89 5.53 4.81
C ALA A 72 16.00 4.81 4.06
N GLU A 73 16.71 3.91 4.74
CA GLU A 73 17.80 3.16 4.12
C GLU A 73 17.30 2.20 3.04
N GLN A 74 16.21 1.48 3.30
CA GLN A 74 15.68 0.47 2.38
C GLN A 74 14.91 1.08 1.20
N THR A 75 14.59 2.36 1.27
CA THR A 75 13.91 3.07 0.18
C THR A 75 14.80 4.09 -0.51
N ARG A 76 16.07 4.10 -0.18
CA ARG A 76 17.02 5.02 -0.80
C ARG A 76 17.16 4.70 -2.29
N LEU A 77 17.10 5.75 -3.11
CA LEU A 77 17.31 5.60 -4.54
C LEU A 77 18.81 5.40 -4.84
N LEU A 78 19.10 4.43 -5.71
CA LEU A 78 20.47 4.10 -6.11
C LEU A 78 20.94 4.88 -7.32
N SER A 79 20.22 5.89 -7.70
CA SER A 79 20.43 6.64 -8.93
C SER A 79 21.60 7.64 -8.87
N SER A 80 22.13 7.80 -7.75
CA SER A 80 23.22 8.78 -7.58
C SER A 80 24.50 8.28 -8.17
#